data_044b9204841d064b5529c4724d9a1033
#
_entry.id   044b9204841d064b5529c4724d9a1033
#
_cell.length_a   1.000
_cell.length_b   1.000
_cell.length_c   1.000
_cell.angle_alpha   90.00
_cell.angle_beta   90.00
_cell.angle_gamma   90.00
#
_symmetry.space_group_name_H-M   'P 1'
#
loop_
_entity.id
_entity.type
_entity.pdbx_description
1 polymer ?
#
loop_
_entity_poly.entity_id
_entity_poly.type
_entity_poly.pdbx_seq_one_letter_code
_entity_poly.pdbx_strand_id
1 'polypeptide(L)'
;MNKTLTTIFALAVASVTAFSHAQEAKGDVKAGEKKIAMCIGCHGIPGYQSSFPEVHKVPMISGQSGKYIASALDAYKKGDRKHPTMRGIADSLSEQDIADVSAYYEQHGKKGTELP
;
A
#
# COMPACT_ATOMS: atom_id res chain seq x y z
N MET A 1 -45.48 -53.76 -22.99
CA MET A 1 -44.09 -53.34 -23.41
C MET A 1 -43.89 -51.94 -22.93
N ASN A 2 -43.27 -51.82 -21.77
CA ASN A 2 -43.12 -50.54 -21.08
C ASN A 2 -41.75 -49.95 -21.39
N LYS A 3 -41.73 -48.84 -22.11
CA LYS A 3 -40.53 -48.06 -22.32
C LYS A 3 -40.40 -47.08 -21.18
N THR A 4 -39.55 -47.41 -20.23
CA THR A 4 -39.17 -46.52 -19.14
C THR A 4 -38.21 -45.46 -19.70
N LEU A 5 -38.73 -44.23 -19.76
CA LEU A 5 -37.98 -43.05 -20.14
C LEU A 5 -37.18 -42.59 -18.92
N THR A 6 -35.90 -42.88 -18.90
CA THR A 6 -34.98 -42.41 -17.85
C THR A 6 -34.60 -40.97 -18.15
N THR A 7 -35.19 -40.04 -17.43
CA THR A 7 -34.84 -38.63 -17.50
C THR A 7 -33.60 -38.39 -16.64
N ILE A 8 -32.46 -38.21 -17.25
CA ILE A 8 -31.22 -37.80 -16.59
C ILE A 8 -31.29 -36.29 -16.33
N PHE A 9 -31.52 -35.94 -15.06
CA PHE A 9 -31.47 -34.54 -14.61
C PHE A 9 -30.00 -34.18 -14.42
N ALA A 10 -29.41 -33.50 -15.41
CA ALA A 10 -28.08 -32.95 -15.28
C ALA A 10 -28.15 -31.67 -14.41
N LEU A 11 -27.77 -31.77 -13.14
CA LEU A 11 -27.54 -30.62 -12.28
C LEU A 11 -26.26 -29.92 -12.73
N ALA A 12 -26.40 -28.86 -13.50
CA ALA A 12 -25.30 -27.94 -13.76
C ALA A 12 -25.05 -27.08 -12.53
N VAL A 13 -24.05 -27.44 -11.71
CA VAL A 13 -23.55 -26.61 -10.61
C VAL A 13 -22.73 -25.51 -11.24
N ALA A 14 -23.32 -24.33 -11.44
CA ALA A 14 -22.64 -23.13 -11.82
C ALA A 14 -21.84 -22.64 -10.60
N SER A 15 -20.56 -22.99 -10.53
CA SER A 15 -19.62 -22.45 -9.56
C SER A 15 -19.38 -20.98 -9.91
N VAL A 16 -20.12 -20.09 -9.28
CA VAL A 16 -19.82 -18.65 -9.31
C VAL A 16 -18.60 -18.43 -8.45
N THR A 17 -17.42 -18.45 -9.05
CA THR A 17 -16.21 -17.96 -8.42
C THR A 17 -16.34 -16.44 -8.28
N ALA A 18 -16.82 -15.99 -7.12
CA ALA A 18 -16.75 -14.59 -6.74
C ALA A 18 -15.25 -14.23 -6.62
N PHE A 19 -14.69 -13.63 -7.65
CA PHE A 19 -13.43 -12.93 -7.54
C PHE A 19 -13.66 -11.77 -6.58
N SER A 20 -13.37 -11.96 -5.29
CA SER A 20 -13.19 -10.86 -4.36
C SER A 20 -11.98 -10.05 -4.85
N HIS A 21 -12.23 -9.08 -5.70
CA HIS A 21 -11.29 -8.00 -5.90
C HIS A 21 -11.26 -7.26 -4.56
N ALA A 22 -10.20 -7.49 -3.79
CA ALA A 22 -9.86 -6.58 -2.72
C ALA A 22 -9.70 -5.20 -3.38
N GLN A 23 -10.69 -4.34 -3.15
CA GLN A 23 -10.69 -3.00 -3.72
C GLN A 23 -9.53 -2.26 -3.04
N GLU A 24 -8.48 -1.96 -3.81
CA GLU A 24 -7.37 -1.15 -3.30
C GLU A 24 -7.95 0.14 -2.70
N ALA A 25 -7.57 0.44 -1.47
CA ALA A 25 -8.05 1.63 -0.79
C ALA A 25 -7.66 2.86 -1.62
N LYS A 26 -8.64 3.69 -1.95
CA LYS A 26 -8.38 4.94 -2.65
C LYS A 26 -7.77 5.94 -1.68
N GLY A 27 -6.56 6.44 -1.97
CA GLY A 27 -5.87 7.40 -1.14
C GLY A 27 -6.48 8.80 -1.23
N ASP A 28 -6.56 9.48 -0.09
CA ASP A 28 -6.95 10.89 0.04
C ASP A 28 -5.71 11.73 0.40
N VAL A 29 -5.39 12.71 -0.43
CA VAL A 29 -4.21 13.57 -0.28
C VAL A 29 -4.27 14.42 1.00
N LYS A 30 -5.45 14.97 1.33
CA LYS A 30 -5.62 15.80 2.53
C LYS A 30 -5.57 14.98 3.82
N ALA A 31 -6.07 13.75 3.77
CA ALA A 31 -5.92 12.83 4.88
C ALA A 31 -4.44 12.40 5.04
N GLY A 32 -3.75 12.17 3.92
CA GLY A 32 -2.33 11.87 3.91
C GLY A 32 -1.48 12.97 4.53
N GLU A 33 -1.74 14.22 4.21
CA GLU A 33 -1.06 15.38 4.79
C GLU A 33 -1.05 15.38 6.33
N LYS A 34 -2.13 14.94 6.95
CA LYS A 34 -2.25 14.85 8.41
C LYS A 34 -1.50 13.65 9.01
N LYS A 35 -1.08 12.71 8.18
CA LYS A 35 -0.50 11.43 8.60
C LYS A 35 1.01 11.33 8.37
N ILE A 36 1.60 12.28 7.64
CA ILE A 36 3.02 12.24 7.26
C ILE A 36 3.99 12.64 8.36
N ALA A 37 3.51 13.05 9.55
CA ALA A 37 4.37 13.55 10.62
C ALA A 37 5.53 12.58 10.97
N MET A 38 5.25 11.28 10.98
CA MET A 38 6.29 10.27 11.24
C MET A 38 7.20 9.97 10.03
N CYS A 39 6.82 10.45 8.86
CA CYS A 39 7.58 10.24 7.62
C CYS A 39 8.55 11.39 7.35
N ILE A 40 8.06 12.62 7.49
CA ILE A 40 8.74 13.86 7.12
C ILE A 40 10.03 14.09 7.94
N GLY A 41 10.06 13.65 9.20
CA GLY A 41 11.22 13.79 10.08
C GLY A 41 12.48 13.08 9.58
N CYS A 42 12.31 12.10 8.70
CA CYS A 42 13.42 11.38 8.04
C CYS A 42 13.42 11.63 6.54
N HIS A 43 12.30 11.43 5.86
CA HIS A 43 12.17 11.50 4.41
C HIS A 43 12.01 12.92 3.85
N GLY A 44 11.85 13.92 4.71
CA GLY A 44 11.73 15.33 4.32
C GLY A 44 13.07 16.10 4.38
N ILE A 45 14.17 15.49 4.80
CA ILE A 45 15.45 16.14 5.00
C ILE A 45 16.43 15.72 3.89
N PRO A 46 16.85 16.63 3.00
CA PRO A 46 17.83 16.30 1.95
C PRO A 46 19.14 15.77 2.56
N GLY A 47 19.62 14.64 2.04
CA GLY A 47 20.89 14.05 2.45
C GLY A 47 20.91 13.42 3.85
N TYR A 48 19.74 13.28 4.50
CA TYR A 48 19.68 12.71 5.84
C TYR A 48 20.17 11.25 5.86
N GLN A 49 20.96 10.96 6.89
CA GLN A 49 21.43 9.61 7.18
C GLN A 49 21.02 9.21 8.59
N SER A 50 20.37 8.07 8.71
CA SER A 50 20.08 7.45 10.01
C SER A 50 21.31 6.67 10.46
N SER A 51 21.64 6.76 11.75
CA SER A 51 22.76 6.02 12.34
C SER A 51 22.35 4.76 13.11
N PHE A 52 21.06 4.52 13.28
CA PHE A 52 20.55 3.39 14.02
C PHE A 52 19.43 2.68 13.25
N PRO A 53 19.35 1.34 13.24
CA PRO A 53 20.27 0.35 13.84
C PRO A 53 21.63 0.23 13.12
N GLU A 54 21.75 0.79 11.94
CA GLU A 54 22.96 0.89 11.14
C GLU A 54 22.87 2.14 10.26
N VAL A 55 23.99 2.58 9.70
CA VAL A 55 24.02 3.79 8.86
C VAL A 55 23.26 3.54 7.56
N HIS A 56 22.16 4.25 7.38
CA HIS A 56 21.36 4.25 6.16
C HIS A 56 21.16 5.65 5.61
N LYS A 57 21.34 5.79 4.32
CA LYS A 57 20.92 6.99 3.60
C LYS A 57 19.39 6.94 3.42
N VAL A 58 18.70 7.91 4.00
CA VAL A 58 17.24 8.00 3.92
C VAL A 58 16.84 8.63 2.58
N PRO A 59 16.05 7.97 1.74
CA PRO A 59 15.64 8.53 0.46
C PRO A 59 14.58 9.61 0.62
N MET A 60 14.64 10.64 -0.21
CA MET A 60 13.52 11.54 -0.44
C MET A 60 12.44 10.81 -1.23
N ILE A 61 11.20 10.83 -0.76
CA ILE A 61 10.10 10.07 -1.37
C ILE A 61 9.03 10.95 -2.04
N SER A 62 9.13 12.26 -1.92
CA SER A 62 8.24 13.19 -2.64
C SER A 62 8.39 13.01 -4.14
N GLY A 63 7.25 12.87 -4.83
CA GLY A 63 7.20 12.65 -6.27
C GLY A 63 7.35 11.20 -6.71
N GLN A 64 7.56 10.28 -5.79
CA GLN A 64 7.56 8.86 -6.09
C GLN A 64 6.12 8.40 -6.43
N SER A 65 6.00 7.38 -7.26
CA SER A 65 4.70 6.78 -7.58
C SER A 65 3.99 6.32 -6.31
N GLY A 66 2.73 6.72 -6.14
CA GLY A 66 1.91 6.30 -5.00
C GLY A 66 1.78 4.79 -4.92
N LYS A 67 1.63 4.12 -6.06
CA LYS A 67 1.61 2.65 -6.12
C LYS A 67 2.91 2.03 -5.61
N TYR A 68 4.06 2.61 -5.95
CA TYR A 68 5.33 2.12 -5.45
C TYR A 68 5.47 2.32 -3.94
N ILE A 69 5.09 3.50 -3.43
CA ILE A 69 5.14 3.79 -1.98
C ILE A 69 4.25 2.81 -1.22
N ALA A 70 3.01 2.60 -1.66
CA ALA A 70 2.09 1.65 -1.04
C ALA A 70 2.67 0.23 -1.02
N SER A 71 3.15 -0.24 -2.16
CA SER A 71 3.77 -1.58 -2.25
C SER A 71 5.01 -1.73 -1.37
N ALA A 72 5.82 -0.67 -1.24
CA ALA A 72 6.99 -0.69 -0.38
C ALA A 72 6.62 -0.76 1.11
N LEU A 73 5.62 0.02 1.54
CA LEU A 73 5.11 -0.01 2.92
C LEU A 73 4.50 -1.37 3.26
N ASP A 74 3.72 -1.95 2.35
CA ASP A 74 3.18 -3.30 2.51
C ASP A 74 4.28 -4.36 2.63
N ALA A 75 5.32 -4.24 1.81
CA ALA A 75 6.46 -5.16 1.86
C ALA A 75 7.23 -5.06 3.19
N TYR A 76 7.38 -3.86 3.76
CA TYR A 76 7.93 -3.71 5.10
C TYR A 76 7.02 -4.31 6.17
N LYS A 77 5.72 -4.07 6.09
CA LYS A 77 4.73 -4.61 7.02
C LYS A 77 4.70 -6.13 7.02
N LYS A 78 4.78 -6.75 5.84
CA LYS A 78 4.83 -8.21 5.68
C LYS A 78 6.19 -8.82 6.02
N GLY A 79 7.24 -8.01 6.09
CA GLY A 79 8.61 -8.47 6.33
C GLY A 79 9.36 -8.90 5.07
N ASP A 80 8.80 -8.68 3.88
CA ASP A 80 9.45 -8.96 2.59
C ASP A 80 10.62 -8.00 2.33
N ARG A 81 10.51 -6.76 2.82
CA ARG A 81 11.63 -5.81 2.89
C ARG A 81 12.13 -5.72 4.32
N LYS A 82 13.46 -5.85 4.46
CA LYS A 82 14.12 -5.85 5.78
C LYS A 82 14.68 -4.47 6.09
N HIS A 83 14.01 -3.75 6.96
CA HIS A 83 14.47 -2.51 7.56
C HIS A 83 13.69 -2.30 8.87
N PRO A 84 14.31 -2.52 10.04
CA PRO A 84 13.58 -2.53 11.32
C PRO A 84 12.78 -1.27 11.60
N THR A 85 13.35 -0.10 11.35
CA THR A 85 12.67 1.19 11.54
C THR A 85 11.45 1.32 10.63
N MET A 86 11.61 1.03 9.32
CA MET A 86 10.50 1.12 8.37
C MET A 86 9.43 0.08 8.63
N ARG A 87 9.80 -1.10 9.11
CA ARG A 87 8.82 -2.10 9.54
C ARG A 87 7.97 -1.59 10.70
N GLY A 88 8.59 -1.01 11.72
CA GLY A 88 7.86 -0.44 12.86
C GLY A 88 6.89 0.68 12.44
N ILE A 89 7.31 1.54 11.51
CA ILE A 89 6.43 2.57 10.93
C ILE A 89 5.28 1.92 10.17
N ALA A 90 5.57 1.01 9.25
CA ALA A 90 4.55 0.37 8.40
C ALA A 90 3.54 -0.46 9.21
N ASP A 91 3.98 -1.14 10.27
CA ASP A 91 3.10 -1.90 11.17
C ASP A 91 2.05 -1.02 11.86
N SER A 92 2.36 0.25 12.10
CA SER A 92 1.44 1.21 12.73
C SER A 92 0.37 1.76 11.77
N LEU A 93 0.52 1.54 10.46
CA LEU A 93 -0.37 2.09 9.44
C LEU A 93 -1.47 1.09 9.06
N SER A 94 -2.70 1.57 8.94
CA SER A 94 -3.78 0.82 8.28
C SER A 94 -3.60 0.82 6.75
N GLU A 95 -4.35 0.00 6.04
CA GLU A 95 -4.37 0.02 4.56
C GLU A 95 -4.79 1.39 4.01
N GLN A 96 -5.76 2.03 4.66
CA GLN A 96 -6.20 3.37 4.28
C GLN A 96 -5.10 4.41 4.55
N ASP A 97 -4.36 4.31 5.67
CA ASP A 97 -3.25 5.22 5.94
C ASP A 97 -2.15 5.08 4.90
N ILE A 98 -1.82 3.86 4.50
CA ILE A 98 -0.85 3.59 3.42
C ILE A 98 -1.32 4.24 2.11
N ALA A 99 -2.59 4.08 1.75
CA ALA A 99 -3.14 4.70 0.54
C ALA A 99 -3.08 6.23 0.60
N ASP A 100 -3.44 6.83 1.73
CA ASP A 100 -3.49 8.28 1.91
C ASP A 100 -2.10 8.92 1.86
N VAL A 101 -1.13 8.38 2.60
CA VAL A 101 0.25 8.91 2.58
C VAL A 101 0.92 8.72 1.22
N SER A 102 0.61 7.62 0.55
CA SER A 102 1.10 7.35 -0.81
C SER A 102 0.57 8.36 -1.83
N ALA A 103 -0.72 8.68 -1.76
CA ALA A 103 -1.35 9.70 -2.60
C ALA A 103 -0.76 11.10 -2.34
N TYR A 104 -0.51 11.43 -1.07
CA TYR A 104 0.11 12.69 -0.68
C TYR A 104 1.50 12.86 -1.31
N TYR A 105 2.39 11.92 -1.12
CA TYR A 105 3.75 12.02 -1.64
C TYR A 105 3.82 11.99 -3.17
N GLU A 106 2.97 11.24 -3.82
CA GLU A 106 2.88 11.26 -5.28
C GLU A 106 2.49 12.61 -5.82
N GLN A 107 1.52 13.28 -5.19
CA GLN A 107 1.03 14.59 -5.63
C GLN A 107 2.04 15.70 -5.36
N HIS A 108 2.70 15.71 -4.20
CA HIS A 108 3.59 16.79 -3.79
C HIS A 108 4.84 16.89 -4.68
N GLY A 109 5.43 15.77 -5.09
CA GLY A 109 6.58 15.80 -6.00
C GLY A 109 6.25 16.28 -7.40
N LYS A 110 5.05 16.02 -7.90
CA LYS A 110 4.60 16.45 -9.24
C LYS A 110 4.40 17.97 -9.34
N LYS A 111 4.16 18.65 -8.22
CA LYS A 111 3.88 20.10 -8.20
C LYS A 111 5.10 20.95 -7.89
N GLY A 112 6.29 20.38 -7.71
CA GLY A 112 7.47 21.12 -7.28
C GLY A 112 7.28 21.81 -5.93
N THR A 113 6.34 21.33 -5.12
CA THR A 113 6.03 21.91 -3.82
C THR A 113 7.04 21.37 -2.81
N GLU A 114 7.81 22.25 -2.21
CA GLU A 114 8.60 21.91 -1.04
C GLU A 114 7.67 21.40 0.06
N LEU A 115 8.15 20.41 0.81
CA LEU A 115 7.43 19.95 1.99
C LEU A 115 7.36 21.09 3.01
N PRO A 116 6.26 21.22 3.74
CA PRO A 116 6.11 22.24 4.76
C PRO A 116 7.16 22.16 5.86
#